data_c6a60e31567ae2cb51ec948ca29fcbd9
#
_entry.id   c6a60e31567ae2cb51ec948ca29fcbd9
#
_cell.length_a   1.000
_cell.length_b   1.000
_cell.length_c   1.000
_cell.angle_alpha   90.00
_cell.angle_beta   90.00
_cell.angle_gamma   90.00
#
_symmetry.space_group_name_H-M   'P 1'
#
loop_
_entity.id
_entity.type
_entity.pdbx_description
1 polymer ?
#
loop_
_entity_poly.entity_id
_entity_poly.type
_entity_poly.pdbx_seq_one_letter_code
_entity_poly.pdbx_strand_id
1 'polypeptide(L)'
;MGSTTTTDKPMNTATIAANQGLKTCSRNLLAGPVIVTRYLGPTDHRGSRVKATHQRDSEVTWRATLDWDYNLDTTKNHQLAAEQLLSKWVTSDDLVIVGRGHDYSAYYWLVVGAWHLKVEA
;
A
#
# COMPACT_ATOMS: atom_id res chain seq x y z
N MET A 1 -25.89 27.22 0.37
CA MET A 1 -25.54 26.80 0.21
C MET A 1 -24.73 26.36 0.08
N GLY A 2 -24.80 26.18 -0.06
CA GLY A 2 -24.23 25.57 -0.25
C GLY A 2 -23.83 24.94 -0.46
N SER A 3 -23.87 24.99 -0.48
CA SER A 3 -23.47 24.37 -0.64
C SER A 3 -22.87 23.86 -0.81
N THR A 4 -22.88 23.84 -0.76
CA THR A 4 -22.42 23.42 -0.98
C THR A 4 -21.67 22.91 -1.32
N THR A 5 -21.69 22.89 -1.36
CA THR A 5 -21.19 22.44 -1.79
C THR A 5 -20.55 21.86 -2.29
N THR A 6 -20.54 21.85 -2.25
CA THR A 6 -20.13 21.28 -2.78
C THR A 6 -19.94 20.52 -3.40
N THR A 7 -20.24 20.40 -3.58
CA THR A 7 -20.10 19.71 -4.12
C THR A 7 -20.20 19.11 -4.87
N ASP A 8 -20.30 19.49 -5.36
CA ASP A 8 -20.35 19.05 -6.26
C ASP A 8 -19.91 17.94 -6.70
N LYS A 9 -19.25 17.71 -6.67
CA LYS A 9 -18.92 16.40 -6.92
C LYS A 9 -19.54 15.54 -5.95
N PRO A 10 -19.70 14.26 -6.23
CA PRO A 10 -20.31 13.38 -5.27
C PRO A 10 -19.51 13.38 -4.01
N MET A 11 -20.15 13.34 -2.88
CA MET A 11 -19.45 13.20 -1.67
C MET A 11 -18.95 11.82 -1.57
N ASN A 12 -17.69 11.67 -1.27
CA ASN A 12 -17.14 10.36 -0.98
C ASN A 12 -17.30 10.08 0.49
N THR A 13 -16.97 8.86 0.88
CA THR A 13 -17.16 8.44 2.25
C THR A 13 -16.31 9.24 3.23
N ALA A 14 -15.11 9.58 2.83
CA ALA A 14 -14.26 10.36 3.72
C ALA A 14 -14.82 11.77 3.93
N THR A 15 -15.40 12.37 2.90
CA THR A 15 -15.99 13.67 3.04
C THR A 15 -17.18 13.63 3.98
N ILE A 16 -18.00 12.58 3.87
CA ILE A 16 -19.13 12.43 4.76
C ILE A 16 -18.68 12.30 6.21
N ALA A 17 -17.67 11.49 6.45
CA ALA A 17 -17.17 11.32 7.80
C ALA A 17 -16.63 12.61 8.36
N ALA A 18 -15.92 13.38 7.56
CA ALA A 18 -15.38 14.65 8.01
C ALA A 18 -16.49 15.63 8.35
N ASN A 19 -17.57 15.65 7.56
CA ASN A 19 -18.67 16.54 7.83
C ASN A 19 -19.38 16.20 9.14
N GLN A 20 -19.25 14.96 9.59
CA GLN A 20 -19.83 14.53 10.85
C GLN A 20 -18.85 14.65 12.01
N GLY A 21 -17.69 15.27 11.77
CA GLY A 21 -16.69 15.42 12.81
C GLY A 21 -15.78 14.22 12.98
N LEU A 22 -15.90 13.22 12.12
CA LEU A 22 -15.06 12.03 12.18
C LEU A 22 -13.87 12.20 11.27
N LYS A 23 -12.82 11.47 11.57
CA LYS A 23 -11.61 11.51 10.75
C LYS A 23 -11.37 10.21 9.97
N THR A 24 -12.29 9.25 10.09
CA THR A 24 -12.22 8.03 9.31
C THR A 24 -13.44 7.97 8.42
N CYS A 25 -13.39 7.15 7.39
CA CYS A 25 -14.55 7.01 6.51
C CYS A 25 -15.68 6.32 7.27
N SER A 26 -16.90 6.48 6.75
CA SER A 26 -18.08 5.92 7.41
C SER A 26 -18.27 4.45 7.14
N ARG A 27 -17.49 3.84 6.25
CA ARG A 27 -17.56 2.43 6.01
C ARG A 27 -16.51 1.74 6.85
N ASN A 28 -16.63 0.43 6.98
CA ASN A 28 -15.58 -0.33 7.62
C ASN A 28 -14.29 -0.16 6.84
N LEU A 29 -13.21 0.07 7.54
CA LEU A 29 -11.92 0.18 6.90
C LEU A 29 -11.44 -1.21 6.50
N LEU A 30 -10.72 -1.28 5.38
CA LEU A 30 -10.04 -2.51 5.04
C LEU A 30 -8.86 -2.68 5.99
N ALA A 31 -8.57 -3.90 6.33
CA ALA A 31 -7.48 -4.20 7.26
C ALA A 31 -6.72 -5.42 6.78
N GLY A 32 -5.45 -5.41 7.05
CA GLY A 32 -4.60 -6.53 6.67
C GLY A 32 -3.15 -6.19 6.90
N PRO A 33 -2.27 -7.10 6.56
CA PRO A 33 -0.85 -6.85 6.73
C PRO A 33 -0.35 -5.76 5.80
N VAL A 34 0.78 -5.19 6.16
CA VAL A 34 1.37 -4.10 5.42
C VAL A 34 2.76 -4.50 4.94
N ILE A 35 3.06 -4.21 3.68
CA ILE A 35 4.39 -4.33 3.15
C ILE A 35 4.96 -2.92 3.09
N VAL A 36 6.20 -2.75 3.53
CA VAL A 36 6.88 -1.47 3.51
C VAL A 36 7.99 -1.54 2.48
N THR A 37 8.05 -0.56 1.57
CA THR A 37 9.12 -0.55 0.58
C THR A 37 9.94 0.72 0.73
N ARG A 38 11.27 0.56 0.65
CA ARG A 38 12.19 1.67 0.80
C ARG A 38 13.23 1.65 -0.29
N TYR A 39 13.59 2.85 -0.73
CA TYR A 39 14.70 3.01 -1.66
C TYR A 39 16.02 2.83 -0.93
N LEU A 40 16.93 2.11 -1.53
CA LEU A 40 18.28 1.97 -1.02
C LEU A 40 19.22 2.56 -2.05
N GLY A 41 19.98 3.56 -1.64
CA GLY A 41 20.91 4.21 -2.54
C GLY A 41 22.07 3.32 -2.93
N PRO A 42 22.83 3.73 -3.92
CA PRO A 42 23.96 2.94 -4.38
C PRO A 42 25.07 2.90 -3.33
N THR A 43 25.81 1.82 -3.34
CA THR A 43 26.98 1.65 -2.49
C THR A 43 28.17 1.35 -3.40
N ASP A 44 29.33 1.12 -2.79
CA ASP A 44 30.51 0.80 -3.57
C ASP A 44 30.36 -0.49 -4.36
N HIS A 45 29.50 -1.39 -3.90
CA HIS A 45 29.39 -2.70 -4.50
C HIS A 45 28.03 -2.94 -5.15
N ARG A 46 27.07 -2.05 -4.97
CA ARG A 46 25.73 -2.26 -5.48
C ARG A 46 25.12 -0.98 -5.96
N GLY A 47 24.32 -1.07 -7.00
CA GLY A 47 23.57 0.07 -7.48
C GLY A 47 22.36 0.35 -6.61
N SER A 48 21.55 1.28 -7.04
CA SER A 48 20.30 1.60 -6.35
C SER A 48 19.37 0.42 -6.37
N ARG A 49 18.62 0.26 -5.31
CA ARG A 49 17.70 -0.87 -5.14
C ARG A 49 16.46 -0.41 -4.42
N VAL A 50 15.44 -1.23 -4.45
CA VAL A 50 14.26 -1.03 -3.64
C VAL A 50 14.02 -2.31 -2.84
N LYS A 51 13.73 -2.16 -1.56
CA LYS A 51 13.56 -3.28 -0.66
C LYS A 51 12.17 -3.28 -0.09
N ALA A 52 11.50 -4.42 -0.17
CA ALA A 52 10.20 -4.62 0.44
C ALA A 52 10.37 -5.47 1.68
N THR A 53 9.67 -5.13 2.76
CA THR A 53 9.70 -5.91 3.98
C THR A 53 8.30 -6.04 4.56
N HIS A 54 8.06 -7.13 5.25
CA HIS A 54 6.88 -7.30 6.07
C HIS A 54 7.32 -7.97 7.37
N GLN A 55 7.08 -7.31 8.48
CA GLN A 55 7.42 -7.90 9.76
C GLN A 55 6.23 -8.68 10.26
N ARG A 56 6.34 -10.00 10.19
CA ARG A 56 5.25 -10.87 10.57
C ARG A 56 5.05 -10.89 12.06
N ASP A 57 6.15 -10.91 12.83
CA ASP A 57 6.09 -10.85 14.26
C ASP A 57 7.43 -10.34 14.77
N SER A 58 7.67 -10.41 16.05
CA SER A 58 8.87 -9.81 16.62
C SER A 58 10.14 -10.46 16.14
N GLU A 59 10.05 -11.68 15.60
CA GLU A 59 11.26 -12.41 15.21
C GLU A 59 11.36 -12.69 13.73
N VAL A 60 10.30 -12.56 12.96
CA VAL A 60 10.28 -12.95 11.56
C VAL A 60 9.99 -11.75 10.69
N THR A 61 10.91 -11.45 9.79
CA THR A 61 10.72 -10.41 8.79
C THR A 61 10.92 -11.02 7.42
N TRP A 62 9.94 -10.87 6.55
CA TRP A 62 10.07 -11.29 5.17
C TRP A 62 10.56 -10.12 4.35
N ARG A 63 11.38 -10.38 3.36
CA ARG A 63 11.97 -9.31 2.56
C ARG A 63 12.21 -9.73 1.12
N ALA A 64 12.21 -8.75 0.25
CA ALA A 64 12.58 -8.93 -1.14
C ALA A 64 13.28 -7.66 -1.59
N THR A 65 14.30 -7.78 -2.39
CA THR A 65 15.06 -6.63 -2.88
C THR A 65 15.17 -6.73 -4.39
N LEU A 66 14.87 -5.65 -5.08
CA LEU A 66 15.00 -5.57 -6.52
C LEU A 66 15.94 -4.44 -6.89
N ASP A 67 16.64 -4.60 -7.99
CA ASP A 67 17.41 -3.50 -8.54
C ASP A 67 16.46 -2.41 -9.01
N TRP A 68 16.88 -1.19 -8.85
CA TRP A 68 16.07 -0.04 -9.27
C TRP A 68 16.05 0.02 -10.80
N ASP A 69 14.87 0.15 -11.37
CA ASP A 69 14.71 0.23 -12.80
C ASP A 69 14.49 1.68 -13.18
N TYR A 70 15.48 2.28 -13.83
CA TYR A 70 15.44 3.69 -14.17
C TYR A 70 14.44 4.00 -15.29
N ASN A 71 13.89 2.98 -15.93
CA ASN A 71 12.88 3.19 -16.95
C ASN A 71 11.49 3.30 -16.35
N LEU A 72 11.34 3.07 -15.05
CA LEU A 72 10.06 3.13 -14.38
C LEU A 72 10.08 4.27 -13.37
N ASP A 73 8.90 4.79 -13.05
CA ASP A 73 8.83 5.85 -12.06
C ASP A 73 9.05 5.28 -10.65
N THR A 74 9.14 6.16 -9.68
CA THR A 74 9.41 5.77 -8.31
C THR A 74 8.34 4.86 -7.75
N THR A 75 7.09 5.23 -7.95
CA THR A 75 6.00 4.43 -7.41
C THR A 75 5.99 3.02 -8.00
N LYS A 76 6.25 2.91 -9.30
CA LYS A 76 6.23 1.59 -9.93
C LYS A 76 7.36 0.72 -9.43
N ASN A 77 8.55 1.29 -9.20
CA ASN A 77 9.65 0.53 -8.62
C ASN A 77 9.26 -0.04 -7.27
N HIS A 78 8.65 0.78 -6.42
CA HIS A 78 8.22 0.32 -5.11
C HIS A 78 7.12 -0.74 -5.23
N GLN A 79 6.19 -0.54 -6.16
CA GLN A 79 5.12 -1.51 -6.35
C GLN A 79 5.65 -2.87 -6.76
N LEU A 80 6.63 -2.90 -7.68
CA LEU A 80 7.19 -4.18 -8.12
C LEU A 80 7.89 -4.89 -6.98
N ALA A 81 8.56 -4.15 -6.10
CA ALA A 81 9.18 -4.78 -4.93
C ALA A 81 8.13 -5.36 -4.00
N ALA A 82 7.03 -4.66 -3.79
CA ALA A 82 5.95 -5.17 -2.94
C ALA A 82 5.33 -6.41 -3.56
N GLU A 83 5.14 -6.40 -4.87
CA GLU A 83 4.58 -7.57 -5.56
C GLU A 83 5.52 -8.76 -5.50
N GLN A 84 6.82 -8.51 -5.59
CA GLN A 84 7.80 -9.57 -5.49
C GLN A 84 7.76 -10.21 -4.10
N LEU A 85 7.66 -9.40 -3.06
CA LEU A 85 7.56 -9.94 -1.71
C LEU A 85 6.26 -10.73 -1.56
N LEU A 86 5.16 -10.21 -2.10
CA LEU A 86 3.89 -10.89 -1.99
C LEU A 86 3.95 -12.26 -2.66
N SER A 87 4.66 -12.37 -3.77
CA SER A 87 4.76 -13.63 -4.47
C SER A 87 5.53 -14.68 -3.69
N LYS A 88 6.32 -14.27 -2.71
CA LYS A 88 7.03 -15.21 -1.85
C LYS A 88 6.21 -15.63 -0.64
N TRP A 89 5.06 -15.04 -0.45
CA TRP A 89 4.24 -15.33 0.72
C TRP A 89 3.57 -16.69 0.52
N VAL A 90 3.62 -17.52 1.51
CA VAL A 90 3.19 -18.91 1.37
C VAL A 90 1.75 -19.06 0.93
N THR A 91 0.88 -18.16 1.34
CA THR A 91 -0.53 -18.27 1.02
C THR A 91 -0.95 -17.17 0.08
N SER A 92 -0.08 -16.77 -0.81
CA SER A 92 -0.29 -15.56 -1.57
C SER A 92 -1.34 -15.64 -2.66
N ASP A 93 -1.82 -16.83 -3.00
CA ASP A 93 -2.74 -16.94 -4.10
C ASP A 93 -3.98 -16.10 -3.92
N ASP A 94 -4.42 -15.91 -2.70
CA ASP A 94 -5.61 -15.15 -2.44
C ASP A 94 -5.34 -13.74 -1.95
N LEU A 95 -4.10 -13.29 -1.97
CA LEU A 95 -3.75 -11.98 -1.43
C LEU A 95 -3.56 -10.96 -2.54
N VAL A 96 -4.06 -9.77 -2.32
CA VAL A 96 -3.91 -8.69 -3.30
C VAL A 96 -3.58 -7.41 -2.56
N ILE A 97 -2.87 -6.53 -3.24
CA ILE A 97 -2.58 -5.20 -2.73
C ILE A 97 -3.76 -4.31 -3.09
N VAL A 98 -4.40 -3.71 -2.11
CA VAL A 98 -5.59 -2.92 -2.33
C VAL A 98 -5.42 -1.45 -2.01
N GLY A 99 -4.31 -1.06 -1.46
CA GLY A 99 -4.10 0.35 -1.13
C GLY A 99 -2.65 0.63 -0.93
N ARG A 100 -2.33 1.89 -1.00
CA ARG A 100 -0.96 2.33 -0.86
C ARG A 100 -0.96 3.68 -0.16
N GLY A 101 0.06 3.90 0.63
CA GLY A 101 0.31 5.21 1.21
C GLY A 101 1.80 5.42 1.23
N HIS A 102 2.22 6.62 1.57
CA HIS A 102 3.65 6.85 1.65
C HIS A 102 3.91 8.01 2.60
N ASP A 103 5.14 8.05 3.07
CA ASP A 103 5.61 9.21 3.79
C ASP A 103 6.96 9.58 3.19
N TYR A 104 7.69 10.43 3.88
CA TYR A 104 8.98 10.87 3.39
C TYR A 104 9.94 9.71 3.12
N SER A 105 9.87 8.65 3.91
CA SER A 105 10.90 7.63 3.89
C SER A 105 10.50 6.32 3.25
N ALA A 106 9.23 6.07 3.01
CA ALA A 106 8.80 4.74 2.57
C ALA A 106 7.44 4.78 1.93
N TYR A 107 7.13 3.72 1.19
CA TYR A 107 5.78 3.46 0.72
C TYR A 107 5.23 2.27 1.52
N TYR A 108 3.94 2.27 1.73
CA TYR A 108 3.24 1.27 2.54
C TYR A 108 2.14 0.68 1.68
N TRP A 109 2.05 -0.63 1.63
CA TRP A 109 1.14 -1.34 0.73
C TRP A 109 0.23 -2.22 1.57
N LEU A 110 -1.07 -1.98 1.51
CA LEU A 110 -2.04 -2.75 2.28
C LEU A 110 -2.43 -3.98 1.49
N VAL A 111 -2.34 -5.14 2.13
CA VAL A 111 -2.64 -6.42 1.50
C VAL A 111 -3.87 -7.00 2.17
N VAL A 112 -4.81 -7.49 1.38
CA VAL A 112 -5.98 -8.17 1.94
C VAL A 112 -6.23 -9.44 1.13
N GLY A 113 -7.04 -10.31 1.66
CA GLY A 113 -7.46 -11.48 0.91
C GLY A 113 -8.39 -11.07 -0.21
N ALA A 114 -8.22 -11.67 -1.36
CA ALA A 114 -9.04 -11.31 -2.51
C ALA A 114 -10.52 -11.51 -2.26
N TRP A 115 -10.88 -12.44 -1.36
CA TRP A 115 -12.26 -12.68 -1.06
C TRP A 115 -12.97 -11.47 -0.43
N HIS A 116 -12.22 -10.57 0.19
CA HIS A 116 -12.83 -9.37 0.70
C HIS A 116 -13.41 -8.50 -0.40
N LEU A 117 -12.92 -8.64 -1.62
CA LEU A 117 -13.33 -7.78 -2.70
C LEU A 117 -14.49 -8.32 -3.49
N LYS A 118 -14.97 -9.53 -3.14
CA LYS A 118 -16.03 -10.15 -3.84
C LYS A 118 -17.34 -10.01 -3.19
N VAL A 119 -17.45 -9.23 -2.20
CA VAL A 119 -18.52 -9.26 -1.38
C VAL A 119 -19.76 -9.00 -2.04
N GLU A 120 -19.80 -8.18 -2.88
CA GLU A 120 -20.93 -7.86 -3.38
C GLU A 120 -21.16 -8.40 -4.54
N ALA A 121 -20.48 -9.14 -4.97
CA ALA A 121 -20.75 -9.75 -6.23
C ALA A 121 -22.16 -10.19 -6.31
#